data_4e44bc9e6b92a5845687c4ab9546ba7b
#
_entry.id   4e44bc9e6b92a5845687c4ab9546ba7b
#
_cell.length_a   1.000
_cell.length_b   1.000
_cell.length_c   1.000
_cell.angle_alpha   90.00
_cell.angle_beta   90.00
_cell.angle_gamma   90.00
#
_symmetry.space_group_name_H-M   'P 1'
#
loop_
_entity.id
_entity.type
_entity.pdbx_description
1 polymer ?
#
loop_
_entity_poly.entity_id
_entity_poly.type
_entity_poly.pdbx_seq_one_letter_code
_entity_poly.pdbx_strand_id
1 'polypeptide(L)'
;VASSGNMDEKLAQKIYQDISKKKIKCDFHLSASDGSIYQFVKPTLIVEVEFFDYQILKSNDQPIKKMKFEFKNNSLKALHQSKSVSLIGCSIKRIRDDKTISLSETGLKQLKKIFSNAEDYFKNEIQYDLEKSSILQKKIFQKKSKKGTAIKKFVIWKTNKENNNYPAYVSYFLDYSSSRKKPMDKDTKPFSTEKNASNFINNLIKEEIKKGWEEVNG
;
A
#
# COMPACT_ATOMS: atom_id res chain seq x y z
N VAL A 1 6.63 -7.17 -3.91
CA VAL A 1 6.55 -8.39 -4.71
C VAL A 1 6.06 -9.56 -3.86
N ALA A 2 6.59 -9.76 -2.68
CA ALA A 2 6.28 -10.86 -1.78
C ALA A 2 6.09 -10.38 -0.35
N SER A 3 5.38 -11.16 0.44
CA SER A 3 5.31 -11.09 1.90
C SER A 3 5.71 -12.47 2.43
N SER A 4 6.59 -12.52 3.40
CA SER A 4 7.02 -13.76 4.02
C SER A 4 6.98 -13.61 5.54
N GLY A 5 6.19 -14.44 6.19
CA GLY A 5 6.25 -14.67 7.64
C GLY A 5 6.91 -16.01 7.98
N ASN A 6 7.28 -16.79 6.96
CA ASN A 6 7.85 -18.12 7.15
C ASN A 6 9.38 -18.07 7.01
N MET A 7 10.07 -18.17 8.14
CA MET A 7 11.51 -18.22 8.23
C MET A 7 11.93 -18.84 9.57
N ASP A 8 13.15 -19.31 9.65
CA ASP A 8 13.75 -19.79 10.91
C ASP A 8 13.80 -18.67 11.94
N GLU A 9 13.53 -18.99 13.21
CA GLU A 9 13.45 -18.00 14.30
C GLU A 9 14.77 -17.25 14.52
N LYS A 10 15.90 -17.93 14.45
CA LYS A 10 17.23 -17.31 14.60
C LYS A 10 17.50 -16.34 13.46
N LEU A 11 17.11 -16.71 12.24
CA LEU A 11 17.20 -15.85 11.07
C LEU A 11 16.29 -14.63 11.21
N ALA A 12 15.08 -14.80 11.70
CA ALA A 12 14.14 -13.71 11.96
C ALA A 12 14.70 -12.71 12.98
N GLN A 13 15.28 -13.20 14.08
CA GLN A 13 15.92 -12.35 15.09
C GLN A 13 17.09 -11.57 14.51
N LYS A 14 17.96 -12.22 13.72
CA LYS A 14 19.10 -11.57 13.06
C LYS A 14 18.65 -10.47 12.12
N ILE A 15 17.67 -10.77 11.26
CA ILE A 15 17.09 -9.78 10.34
C ILE A 15 16.50 -8.60 11.13
N TYR A 16 15.70 -8.87 12.16
CA TYR A 16 15.08 -7.83 12.98
C TYR A 16 16.10 -6.92 13.65
N GLN A 17 17.17 -7.47 14.22
CA GLN A 17 18.25 -6.71 14.83
C GLN A 17 18.95 -5.78 13.82
N ASP A 18 19.15 -6.26 12.58
CA ASP A 18 19.78 -5.47 11.53
C ASP A 18 18.89 -4.34 10.99
N ILE A 19 17.58 -4.58 10.80
CA ILE A 19 16.68 -3.61 10.18
C ILE A 19 16.00 -2.67 11.18
N SER A 20 15.86 -3.06 12.45
CA SER A 20 15.12 -2.28 13.45
C SER A 20 15.67 -0.86 13.66
N LYS A 21 16.99 -0.70 13.53
CA LYS A 21 17.70 0.58 13.63
C LYS A 21 17.72 1.39 12.32
N LYS A 22 17.23 0.80 11.23
CA LYS A 22 17.30 1.37 9.86
C LYS A 22 15.95 1.90 9.39
N LYS A 23 15.07 2.30 10.30
CA LYS A 23 13.76 2.87 9.98
C LYS A 23 13.93 4.18 9.20
N ILE A 24 13.12 4.35 8.15
CA ILE A 24 13.12 5.54 7.31
C ILE A 24 11.70 6.08 7.11
N LYS A 25 11.61 7.35 6.74
CA LYS A 25 10.34 7.98 6.38
C LYS A 25 9.91 7.53 4.98
N CYS A 26 8.61 7.36 4.80
CA CYS A 26 7.98 7.12 3.52
C CYS A 26 6.69 7.95 3.44
N ASP A 27 6.39 8.53 2.29
CA ASP A 27 5.16 9.26 2.02
C ASP A 27 3.96 8.33 1.72
N PHE A 28 4.18 7.04 1.77
CA PHE A 28 3.18 6.00 1.52
C PHE A 28 2.97 5.13 2.76
N HIS A 29 1.71 4.86 3.08
CA HIS A 29 1.34 3.97 4.15
C HIS A 29 0.85 2.63 3.59
N LEU A 30 1.46 1.55 4.06
CA LEU A 30 1.05 0.18 3.76
C LEU A 30 0.58 -0.47 5.05
N SER A 31 -0.59 -1.09 5.01
CA SER A 31 -1.14 -1.87 6.12
C SER A 31 -1.28 -3.33 5.77
N ALA A 32 -1.05 -4.20 6.73
CA ALA A 32 -1.36 -5.61 6.65
C ALA A 32 -2.87 -5.86 6.77
N SER A 33 -3.30 -7.09 6.52
CA SER A 33 -4.71 -7.48 6.61
C SER A 33 -5.29 -7.39 8.03
N ASP A 34 -4.45 -7.47 9.05
CA ASP A 34 -4.81 -7.31 10.46
C ASP A 34 -4.88 -5.84 10.92
N GLY A 35 -4.61 -4.89 10.00
CA GLY A 35 -4.61 -3.45 10.29
C GLY A 35 -3.27 -2.91 10.83
N SER A 36 -2.27 -3.75 11.05
CA SER A 36 -0.93 -3.29 11.43
C SER A 36 -0.29 -2.49 10.30
N ILE A 37 0.49 -1.47 10.65
CA ILE A 37 1.16 -0.59 9.67
C ILE A 37 2.58 -1.09 9.45
N TYR A 38 2.94 -1.32 8.19
CA TYR A 38 4.31 -1.65 7.83
C TYR A 38 5.25 -0.47 8.09
N GLN A 39 6.37 -0.76 8.71
CA GLN A 39 7.46 0.18 8.88
C GLN A 39 8.45 0.04 7.72
N PHE A 40 8.71 1.12 7.01
CA PHE A 40 9.73 1.14 5.97
C PHE A 40 11.13 1.23 6.58
N VAL A 41 12.06 0.50 5.97
CA VAL A 41 13.47 0.46 6.39
C VAL A 41 14.37 0.76 5.20
N LYS A 42 15.58 1.26 5.48
CA LYS A 42 16.60 1.48 4.45
C LYS A 42 16.89 0.16 3.72
N PRO A 43 16.85 0.12 2.38
CA PRO A 43 17.09 -1.09 1.61
C PRO A 43 18.59 -1.42 1.59
N THR A 44 19.09 -2.07 2.64
CA THR A 44 20.50 -2.45 2.79
C THR A 44 20.71 -3.94 2.97
N LEU A 45 19.63 -4.70 3.16
CA LEU A 45 19.69 -6.13 3.38
C LEU A 45 19.13 -6.86 2.16
N ILE A 46 19.88 -7.84 1.67
CA ILE A 46 19.46 -8.75 0.62
C ILE A 46 19.21 -10.12 1.24
N VAL A 47 18.08 -10.71 0.92
CA VAL A 47 17.68 -12.05 1.36
C VAL A 47 17.37 -12.93 0.17
N GLU A 48 17.70 -14.21 0.29
CA GLU A 48 17.28 -15.25 -0.64
C GLU A 48 15.88 -15.73 -0.24
N VAL A 49 14.97 -15.73 -1.22
CA VAL A 49 13.59 -16.14 -1.02
C VAL A 49 13.29 -17.33 -1.90
N GLU A 50 12.77 -18.39 -1.32
CA GLU A 50 12.11 -19.49 -2.01
C GLU A 50 10.61 -19.26 -2.06
N PHE A 51 9.93 -19.69 -3.11
CA PHE A 51 8.49 -19.59 -3.27
C PHE A 51 7.95 -20.78 -4.07
N PHE A 52 6.69 -21.12 -3.87
CA PHE A 52 6.05 -22.24 -4.55
C PHE A 52 5.52 -21.88 -5.92
N ASP A 53 4.90 -20.69 -6.04
CA ASP A 53 4.21 -20.28 -7.25
C ASP A 53 4.16 -18.76 -7.35
N TYR A 54 3.66 -18.27 -8.47
CA TYR A 54 3.49 -16.84 -8.71
C TYR A 54 2.18 -16.53 -9.40
N GLN A 55 1.68 -15.33 -9.19
CA GLN A 55 0.51 -14.79 -9.89
C GLN A 55 0.86 -13.46 -10.54
N ILE A 56 0.36 -13.26 -11.76
CA ILE A 56 0.43 -11.99 -12.49
C ILE A 56 -0.95 -11.32 -12.61
N LEU A 57 -2.02 -12.10 -12.47
CA LEU A 57 -3.40 -11.63 -12.49
C LEU A 57 -4.05 -11.81 -11.11
N LYS A 58 -5.01 -10.96 -10.81
CA LYS A 58 -5.95 -11.12 -9.70
C LYS A 58 -7.07 -12.07 -10.12
N SER A 59 -7.93 -12.48 -9.17
CA SER A 59 -9.10 -13.32 -9.42
C SER A 59 -10.14 -12.73 -10.40
N ASN A 60 -10.06 -11.42 -10.68
CA ASN A 60 -10.89 -10.73 -11.65
C ASN A 60 -10.16 -10.42 -12.97
N ASP A 61 -9.15 -11.20 -13.31
CA ASP A 61 -8.31 -11.10 -14.50
C ASP A 61 -7.57 -9.75 -14.68
N GLN A 62 -7.58 -8.90 -13.67
CA GLN A 62 -6.84 -7.65 -13.72
C GLN A 62 -5.36 -7.87 -13.36
N PRO A 63 -4.41 -7.18 -14.04
CA PRO A 63 -3.00 -7.28 -13.71
C PRO A 63 -2.72 -6.91 -12.26
N ILE A 64 -1.87 -7.70 -11.62
CA ILE A 64 -1.34 -7.34 -10.30
C ILE A 64 -0.43 -6.13 -10.45
N LYS A 65 -0.73 -5.08 -9.68
CA LYS A 65 0.08 -3.85 -9.62
C LYS A 65 0.62 -3.65 -8.22
N LYS A 66 1.87 -3.21 -8.13
CA LYS A 66 2.54 -2.85 -6.87
C LYS A 66 3.09 -1.44 -6.96
N MET A 67 3.19 -0.76 -5.83
CA MET A 67 3.79 0.57 -5.76
C MET A 67 5.29 0.48 -6.06
N LYS A 68 5.78 1.33 -6.94
CA LYS A 68 7.22 1.59 -7.13
C LYS A 68 7.65 2.70 -6.17
N PHE A 69 8.84 2.54 -5.62
CA PHE A 69 9.46 3.50 -4.72
C PHE A 69 10.80 3.95 -5.27
N GLU A 70 11.10 5.21 -5.03
CA GLU A 70 12.44 5.78 -5.21
C GLU A 70 13.08 5.98 -3.82
N PHE A 71 14.30 5.51 -3.64
CA PHE A 71 15.07 5.77 -2.44
C PHE A 71 16.03 6.94 -2.70
N LYS A 72 15.79 8.07 -2.06
CA LYS A 72 16.61 9.27 -2.19
C LYS A 72 16.62 10.03 -0.87
N ASN A 73 17.76 10.64 -0.55
CA ASN A 73 17.93 11.45 0.67
C ASN A 73 17.47 10.73 1.96
N ASN A 74 17.83 9.45 2.09
CA ASN A 74 17.46 8.60 3.22
C ASN A 74 15.94 8.49 3.47
N SER A 75 15.14 8.61 2.43
CA SER A 75 13.68 8.53 2.44
C SER A 75 13.20 7.70 1.26
N LEU A 76 12.06 7.04 1.40
CA LEU A 76 11.34 6.39 0.31
C LEU A 76 10.19 7.28 -0.15
N LYS A 77 10.15 7.52 -1.46
CA LYS A 77 9.07 8.24 -2.12
C LYS A 77 8.27 7.28 -2.99
N ALA A 78 6.97 7.24 -2.80
CA ALA A 78 6.09 6.50 -3.68
C ALA A 78 5.97 7.20 -5.04
N LEU A 79 6.19 6.46 -6.12
CA LEU A 79 6.13 6.99 -7.48
C LEU A 79 4.75 6.71 -8.10
N HIS A 80 4.58 5.50 -8.58
CA HIS A 80 3.36 5.03 -9.24
C HIS A 80 3.19 3.53 -9.07
N GLN A 81 1.99 3.02 -9.34
CA GLN A 81 1.76 1.59 -9.44
C GLN A 81 2.17 1.08 -10.81
N SER A 82 2.88 -0.04 -10.85
CA SER A 82 3.24 -0.72 -12.09
C SER A 82 2.88 -2.20 -12.04
N LYS A 83 2.78 -2.83 -13.22
CA LYS A 83 2.60 -4.27 -13.32
C LYS A 83 3.67 -4.99 -12.52
N SER A 84 3.27 -6.01 -11.79
CA SER A 84 4.14 -6.75 -10.90
C SER A 84 3.65 -8.18 -10.76
N VAL A 85 4.38 -8.96 -10.00
CA VAL A 85 3.98 -10.32 -9.64
C VAL A 85 3.70 -10.40 -8.14
N SER A 86 2.90 -11.39 -7.75
CA SER A 86 2.76 -11.82 -6.36
C SER A 86 3.36 -13.21 -6.25
N LEU A 87 4.38 -13.37 -5.42
CA LEU A 87 4.96 -14.67 -5.13
C LEU A 87 4.15 -15.33 -4.01
N ILE A 88 3.88 -16.62 -4.15
CA ILE A 88 3.04 -17.40 -3.24
C ILE A 88 3.91 -18.37 -2.45
N GLY A 89 3.60 -18.53 -1.15
CA GLY A 89 4.31 -19.46 -0.28
C GLY A 89 5.77 -19.09 -0.07
N CYS A 90 6.06 -17.79 0.09
CA CYS A 90 7.42 -17.30 0.26
C CYS A 90 8.00 -17.70 1.61
N SER A 91 9.24 -18.22 1.59
CA SER A 91 10.09 -18.37 2.78
C SER A 91 11.45 -17.73 2.58
N ILE A 92 11.96 -17.06 3.60
CA ILE A 92 13.33 -16.51 3.59
C ILE A 92 14.28 -17.62 4.00
N LYS A 93 15.29 -17.90 3.15
CA LYS A 93 16.26 -18.97 3.37
C LYS A 93 17.53 -18.48 4.04
N ARG A 94 18.06 -17.36 3.60
CA ARG A 94 19.30 -16.79 4.14
C ARG A 94 19.51 -15.34 3.76
N ILE A 95 20.40 -14.68 4.47
CA ILE A 95 20.93 -13.36 4.09
C ILE A 95 22.01 -13.57 3.01
N ARG A 96 22.06 -12.65 2.06
CA ARG A 96 22.98 -12.67 0.91
C ARG A 96 23.98 -11.55 1.03
N ASP A 97 25.00 -11.76 1.86
CA ASP A 97 26.10 -10.79 2.05
C ASP A 97 27.04 -10.71 0.83
N ASP A 98 26.95 -11.72 -0.05
CA ASP A 98 27.67 -11.84 -1.32
C ASP A 98 27.03 -11.07 -2.48
N LYS A 99 25.89 -10.39 -2.25
CA LYS A 99 25.14 -9.68 -3.27
C LYS A 99 25.08 -8.18 -3.02
N THR A 100 24.93 -7.42 -4.11
CA THR A 100 24.75 -5.97 -4.07
C THR A 100 23.35 -5.58 -4.50
N ILE A 101 22.86 -4.44 -4.00
CA ILE A 101 21.55 -3.90 -4.40
C ILE A 101 21.71 -3.29 -5.78
N SER A 102 21.32 -4.04 -6.81
CA SER A 102 21.38 -3.63 -8.21
C SER A 102 20.17 -4.17 -8.99
N LEU A 103 19.88 -3.58 -10.13
CA LEU A 103 18.80 -4.06 -11.00
C LEU A 103 19.06 -5.48 -11.54
N SER A 104 20.32 -5.91 -11.64
CA SER A 104 20.70 -7.23 -12.10
C SER A 104 20.53 -8.29 -11.01
N GLU A 105 20.83 -7.95 -9.75
CA GLU A 105 20.87 -8.92 -8.65
C GLU A 105 19.61 -8.91 -7.77
N THR A 106 18.86 -7.80 -7.71
CA THR A 106 17.67 -7.67 -6.88
C THR A 106 16.43 -7.21 -7.65
N GLY A 107 16.57 -6.95 -8.96
CA GLY A 107 15.47 -6.47 -9.79
C GLY A 107 14.54 -7.59 -10.27
N LEU A 108 13.34 -7.20 -10.73
CA LEU A 108 12.35 -8.11 -11.32
C LEU A 108 12.86 -8.89 -12.56
N LYS A 109 13.98 -8.47 -13.15
CA LYS A 109 14.62 -9.19 -14.26
C LYS A 109 15.01 -10.65 -13.89
N GLN A 110 15.26 -10.94 -12.62
CA GLN A 110 15.52 -12.31 -12.17
C GLN A 110 14.30 -13.22 -12.40
N LEU A 111 13.10 -12.67 -12.22
CA LEU A 111 11.85 -13.40 -12.40
C LEU A 111 11.53 -13.64 -13.88
N LYS A 112 12.09 -12.85 -14.80
CA LYS A 112 11.92 -13.04 -16.26
C LYS A 112 12.42 -14.41 -16.74
N LYS A 113 13.41 -14.96 -16.09
CA LYS A 113 13.95 -16.30 -16.44
C LYS A 113 13.00 -17.43 -16.01
N ILE A 114 12.11 -17.16 -15.08
CA ILE A 114 11.18 -18.14 -14.50
C ILE A 114 9.83 -18.09 -15.23
N PHE A 115 9.46 -16.93 -15.75
CA PHE A 115 8.16 -16.72 -16.43
C PHE A 115 8.34 -16.78 -17.94
N SER A 116 7.78 -17.78 -18.56
CA SER A 116 7.86 -17.99 -20.03
C SER A 116 7.36 -16.79 -20.86
N ASN A 117 6.42 -15.99 -20.32
CA ASN A 117 5.81 -14.83 -20.99
C ASN A 117 6.11 -13.49 -20.28
N ALA A 118 7.15 -13.44 -19.42
CA ALA A 118 7.44 -12.25 -18.63
C ALA A 118 7.76 -11.01 -19.47
N GLU A 119 8.46 -11.20 -20.60
CA GLU A 119 8.84 -10.08 -21.45
C GLU A 119 7.62 -9.35 -22.01
N ASP A 120 6.64 -10.07 -22.54
CA ASP A 120 5.44 -9.48 -23.13
C ASP A 120 4.52 -8.89 -22.04
N TYR A 121 4.45 -9.53 -20.87
CA TYR A 121 3.69 -9.01 -19.76
C TYR A 121 4.20 -7.66 -19.27
N PHE A 122 5.52 -7.45 -19.21
CA PHE A 122 6.13 -6.21 -18.74
C PHE A 122 6.36 -5.16 -19.85
N LYS A 123 6.46 -5.56 -21.12
CA LYS A 123 6.69 -4.65 -22.26
C LYS A 123 5.53 -3.66 -22.48
N ASN A 124 4.31 -4.07 -22.22
CA ASN A 124 3.10 -3.28 -22.48
C ASN A 124 2.67 -2.42 -21.28
N GLU A 125 3.60 -1.94 -20.47
CA GLU A 125 3.28 -0.94 -19.48
C GLU A 125 3.16 0.41 -20.16
N ILE A 126 1.93 0.79 -20.54
CA ILE A 126 1.64 2.17 -20.90
C ILE A 126 1.88 3.00 -19.64
N GLN A 127 2.97 3.72 -19.61
CA GLN A 127 3.27 4.67 -18.58
C GLN A 127 2.36 5.87 -18.82
N TYR A 128 1.17 5.85 -18.23
CA TYR A 128 0.35 7.05 -18.20
C TYR A 128 1.06 8.05 -17.29
N ASP A 129 1.53 9.13 -17.87
CA ASP A 129 1.96 10.31 -17.12
C ASP A 129 0.71 11.02 -16.59
N LEU A 130 0.10 10.39 -15.58
CA LEU A 130 -1.10 10.91 -14.95
C LEU A 130 -0.72 11.93 -13.89
N GLU A 131 -1.32 13.10 -13.95
CA GLU A 131 -1.19 14.11 -12.90
C GLU A 131 -1.45 13.52 -11.52
N LYS A 132 -0.73 14.01 -10.52
CA LYS A 132 -0.91 13.55 -9.14
C LYS A 132 -2.25 14.04 -8.60
N SER A 133 -2.98 13.12 -8.00
CA SER A 133 -4.18 13.48 -7.23
C SER A 133 -3.81 14.32 -6.00
N SER A 134 -4.65 15.27 -5.65
CA SER A 134 -4.49 16.11 -4.47
C SER A 134 -5.58 15.82 -3.43
N ILE A 135 -5.21 15.89 -2.15
CA ILE A 135 -6.17 15.77 -1.06
C ILE A 135 -6.77 17.16 -0.83
N LEU A 136 -8.10 17.30 -1.02
CA LEU A 136 -8.82 18.53 -0.74
C LEU A 136 -9.26 18.61 0.72
N GLN A 137 -9.70 17.50 1.28
CA GLN A 137 -10.16 17.42 2.65
C GLN A 137 -9.74 16.09 3.25
N LYS A 138 -9.23 16.12 4.48
CA LYS A 138 -8.97 14.94 5.31
C LYS A 138 -9.44 15.25 6.73
N LYS A 139 -10.35 14.42 7.25
CA LYS A 139 -10.82 14.51 8.62
C LYS A 139 -10.72 13.16 9.29
N ILE A 140 -10.28 13.16 10.53
CA ILE A 140 -10.09 11.96 11.34
C ILE A 140 -10.98 12.08 12.56
N PHE A 141 -11.72 11.01 12.85
CA PHE A 141 -12.58 10.89 14.02
C PHE A 141 -12.15 9.72 14.87
N GLN A 142 -12.28 9.88 16.16
CA GLN A 142 -12.04 8.81 17.12
C GLN A 142 -13.25 8.60 18.04
N LYS A 143 -13.37 7.36 18.53
CA LYS A 143 -14.32 7.01 19.57
C LYS A 143 -13.67 6.01 20.52
N LYS A 144 -13.62 6.35 21.81
CA LYS A 144 -13.13 5.44 22.84
C LYS A 144 -14.20 4.40 23.18
N SER A 145 -13.81 3.17 23.31
CA SER A 145 -14.66 2.06 23.77
C SER A 145 -13.91 1.17 24.75
N LYS A 146 -14.63 0.27 25.42
CA LYS A 146 -14.01 -0.73 26.30
C LYS A 146 -12.99 -1.64 25.60
N LYS A 147 -13.06 -1.74 24.26
CA LYS A 147 -12.18 -2.58 23.42
C LYS A 147 -11.02 -1.80 22.79
N GLY A 148 -10.84 -0.52 23.14
CA GLY A 148 -9.80 0.35 22.60
C GLY A 148 -10.36 1.56 21.83
N THR A 149 -9.50 2.28 21.14
CA THR A 149 -9.86 3.47 20.37
C THR A 149 -10.18 3.06 18.93
N ALA A 150 -11.39 3.37 18.49
CA ALA A 150 -11.81 3.21 17.10
C ALA A 150 -11.50 4.50 16.32
N ILE A 151 -11.10 4.37 15.05
CA ILE A 151 -10.71 5.48 14.19
C ILE A 151 -11.49 5.40 12.87
N LYS A 152 -12.02 6.54 12.44
CA LYS A 152 -12.62 6.73 11.11
C LYS A 152 -11.92 7.87 10.39
N LYS A 153 -11.76 7.73 9.07
CA LYS A 153 -11.18 8.78 8.21
C LYS A 153 -12.13 9.09 7.06
N PHE A 154 -12.29 10.37 6.80
CA PHE A 154 -13.04 10.92 5.68
C PHE A 154 -12.06 11.71 4.82
N VAL A 155 -11.96 11.37 3.54
CA VAL A 155 -11.02 12.00 2.62
C VAL A 155 -11.72 12.34 1.33
N ILE A 156 -11.47 13.54 0.81
CA ILE A 156 -11.87 13.95 -0.54
C ILE A 156 -10.60 14.19 -1.34
N TRP A 157 -10.50 13.52 -2.47
CA TRP A 157 -9.43 13.67 -3.43
C TRP A 157 -9.94 14.35 -4.70
N LYS A 158 -9.18 15.31 -5.21
CA LYS A 158 -9.25 15.73 -6.60
C LYS A 158 -8.31 14.82 -7.38
N THR A 159 -8.82 14.17 -8.41
CA THR A 159 -8.02 13.19 -9.14
C THR A 159 -7.00 13.83 -10.07
N ASN A 160 -7.32 15.01 -10.64
CA ASN A 160 -6.58 15.69 -11.70
C ASN A 160 -6.36 14.80 -12.94
N LYS A 161 -7.33 13.92 -13.24
CA LYS A 161 -7.23 12.89 -14.29
C LYS A 161 -8.49 12.78 -15.15
N GLU A 162 -9.28 13.84 -15.17
CA GLU A 162 -10.55 13.89 -15.89
C GLU A 162 -10.36 13.65 -17.39
N ASN A 163 -9.26 14.15 -17.96
CA ASN A 163 -8.90 13.95 -19.35
C ASN A 163 -8.61 12.48 -19.71
N ASN A 164 -8.43 11.63 -18.71
CA ASN A 164 -8.18 10.19 -18.87
C ASN A 164 -9.39 9.35 -18.41
N ASN A 165 -10.59 9.91 -18.44
CA ASN A 165 -11.84 9.26 -18.05
C ASN A 165 -11.90 8.83 -16.57
N TYR A 166 -11.15 9.49 -15.69
CA TYR A 166 -11.32 9.33 -14.25
C TYR A 166 -12.35 10.32 -13.72
N PRO A 167 -13.08 10.00 -12.63
CA PRO A 167 -13.95 10.96 -11.98
C PRO A 167 -13.12 12.12 -11.43
N ALA A 168 -13.63 13.35 -11.52
CA ALA A 168 -12.93 14.54 -11.05
C ALA A 168 -12.63 14.49 -9.55
N TYR A 169 -13.57 13.98 -8.76
CA TYR A 169 -13.47 13.88 -7.30
C TYR A 169 -13.80 12.47 -6.83
N VAL A 170 -13.12 12.05 -5.78
CA VAL A 170 -13.38 10.76 -5.13
C VAL A 170 -13.41 10.96 -3.63
N SER A 171 -14.49 10.53 -3.01
CA SER A 171 -14.60 10.50 -1.55
C SER A 171 -14.28 9.10 -1.03
N TYR A 172 -13.48 9.05 0.04
CA TYR A 172 -13.17 7.83 0.78
C TYR A 172 -13.72 7.94 2.20
N PHE A 173 -14.40 6.92 2.62
CA PHE A 173 -14.70 6.63 4.01
C PHE A 173 -13.92 5.39 4.44
N LEU A 174 -13.16 5.50 5.50
CA LEU A 174 -12.32 4.43 6.03
C LEU A 174 -12.65 4.22 7.50
N ASP A 175 -12.99 2.99 7.88
CA ASP A 175 -13.28 2.61 9.27
C ASP A 175 -12.26 1.56 9.74
N TYR A 176 -11.51 1.91 10.78
CA TYR A 176 -10.50 1.07 11.42
C TYR A 176 -10.96 0.55 12.80
N SER A 177 -12.28 0.49 13.05
CA SER A 177 -12.79 0.02 14.33
C SER A 177 -12.47 -1.44 14.57
N SER A 178 -11.91 -1.76 15.73
CA SER A 178 -11.53 -3.11 16.14
C SER A 178 -12.71 -4.10 16.29
N SER A 179 -13.94 -3.59 16.35
CA SER A 179 -15.17 -4.40 16.44
C SER A 179 -15.63 -5.00 15.12
N ARG A 180 -14.96 -4.71 14.01
CA ARG A 180 -15.36 -5.16 12.67
C ARG A 180 -14.86 -6.57 12.38
N LYS A 181 -15.61 -7.30 11.54
CA LYS A 181 -15.21 -8.62 11.03
C LYS A 181 -14.00 -8.53 10.07
N LYS A 182 -13.81 -7.37 9.42
CA LYS A 182 -12.67 -7.07 8.55
C LYS A 182 -11.86 -5.94 9.17
N PRO A 183 -10.52 -5.99 9.14
CA PRO A 183 -9.65 -5.01 9.81
C PRO A 183 -9.84 -3.57 9.34
N MET A 184 -10.26 -3.39 8.09
CA MET A 184 -10.55 -2.10 7.50
C MET A 184 -11.75 -2.23 6.57
N ASP A 185 -12.75 -1.36 6.76
CA ASP A 185 -13.80 -1.17 5.77
C ASP A 185 -13.53 0.11 5.00
N LYS A 186 -13.70 0.04 3.70
CA LYS A 186 -13.45 1.14 2.78
C LYS A 186 -14.63 1.30 1.85
N ASP A 187 -15.28 2.46 1.92
CA ASP A 187 -16.24 2.89 0.92
C ASP A 187 -15.63 4.00 0.04
N THR A 188 -15.87 3.91 -1.27
CA THR A 188 -15.30 4.81 -2.25
C THR A 188 -16.39 5.27 -3.20
N LYS A 189 -16.62 6.59 -3.28
CA LYS A 189 -17.67 7.15 -4.12
C LYS A 189 -17.13 8.24 -5.04
N PRO A 190 -17.33 8.12 -6.38
CA PRO A 190 -16.91 9.12 -7.34
C PRO A 190 -17.94 10.26 -7.45
N PHE A 191 -17.46 11.46 -7.80
CA PHE A 191 -18.27 12.66 -8.02
C PHE A 191 -17.71 13.50 -9.17
N SER A 192 -18.61 14.20 -9.87
CA SER A 192 -18.25 15.14 -10.94
C SER A 192 -17.88 16.52 -10.41
N THR A 193 -18.36 16.92 -9.23
CA THR A 193 -18.11 18.22 -8.64
C THR A 193 -17.62 18.13 -7.20
N GLU A 194 -16.80 19.09 -6.79
CA GLU A 194 -16.33 19.21 -5.42
C GLU A 194 -17.49 19.41 -4.42
N LYS A 195 -18.47 20.24 -4.79
CA LYS A 195 -19.64 20.51 -3.97
C LYS A 195 -20.40 19.22 -3.60
N ASN A 196 -20.60 18.33 -4.57
CA ASN A 196 -21.29 17.06 -4.33
C ASN A 196 -20.44 16.12 -3.45
N ALA A 197 -19.15 16.03 -3.68
CA ALA A 197 -18.24 15.26 -2.84
C ALA A 197 -18.23 15.77 -1.39
N SER A 198 -18.12 17.09 -1.21
CA SER A 198 -18.12 17.74 0.10
C SER A 198 -19.45 17.57 0.82
N ASN A 199 -20.58 17.76 0.14
CA ASN A 199 -21.91 17.56 0.72
C ASN A 199 -22.10 16.13 1.20
N PHE A 200 -21.67 15.15 0.41
CA PHE A 200 -21.76 13.74 0.77
C PHE A 200 -20.94 13.43 2.04
N ILE A 201 -19.67 13.83 2.06
CA ILE A 201 -18.79 13.60 3.22
C ILE A 201 -19.29 14.34 4.47
N ASN A 202 -19.72 15.60 4.33
CA ASN A 202 -20.21 16.37 5.46
C ASN A 202 -21.51 15.78 6.06
N ASN A 203 -22.36 15.18 5.26
CA ASN A 203 -23.54 14.47 5.76
C ASN A 203 -23.15 13.22 6.55
N LEU A 204 -22.22 12.42 6.04
CA LEU A 204 -21.69 11.26 6.78
C LEU A 204 -21.04 11.68 8.10
N ILE A 205 -20.26 12.75 8.10
CA ILE A 205 -19.62 13.28 9.30
C ILE A 205 -20.67 13.71 10.34
N LYS A 206 -21.72 14.42 9.93
CA LYS A 206 -22.81 14.81 10.84
C LYS A 206 -23.49 13.61 11.51
N GLU A 207 -23.67 12.52 10.76
CA GLU A 207 -24.22 11.27 11.31
C GLU A 207 -23.27 10.61 12.31
N GLU A 208 -21.99 10.62 12.04
CA GLU A 208 -21.00 10.04 12.95
C GLU A 208 -20.85 10.86 14.24
N ILE A 209 -20.90 12.19 14.15
CA ILE A 209 -20.90 13.08 15.34
C ILE A 209 -22.12 12.77 16.23
N LYS A 210 -23.30 12.58 15.66
CA LYS A 210 -24.49 12.17 16.41
C LYS A 210 -24.32 10.83 17.14
N LYS A 211 -23.47 9.94 16.59
CA LYS A 211 -23.14 8.66 17.20
C LYS A 211 -22.01 8.76 18.26
N GLY A 212 -21.56 9.96 18.58
CA GLY A 212 -20.54 10.22 19.59
C GLY A 212 -19.09 10.03 19.08
N TRP A 213 -18.84 10.26 17.80
CA TRP A 213 -17.49 10.36 17.27
C TRP A 213 -16.97 11.78 17.39
N GLU A 214 -15.73 11.94 17.81
CA GLU A 214 -15.06 13.22 18.03
C GLU A 214 -13.98 13.44 16.95
N GLU A 215 -13.94 14.63 16.37
CA GLU A 215 -12.91 15.02 15.41
C GLU A 215 -11.57 15.19 16.14
N VAL A 216 -10.51 14.63 15.58
CA VAL A 216 -9.14 14.78 16.10
C VAL A 216 -8.27 15.41 15.03
N ASN A 217 -7.40 16.32 15.47
CA ASN A 217 -6.40 16.92 14.60
C ASN A 217 -5.40 15.84 14.14
N GLY A 218 -5.29 15.66 12.83
CA GLY A 218 -4.42 14.67 12.20
C GLY A 218 -3.30 15.28 11.37
#